data_19f01f265e0d9ebc7823b7e10168cb76
#
_entry.id   19f01f265e0d9ebc7823b7e10168cb76
#
_cell.length_a   1.000
_cell.length_b   1.000
_cell.length_c   1.000
_cell.angle_alpha   90.00
_cell.angle_beta   90.00
_cell.angle_gamma   90.00
#
_symmetry.space_group_name_H-M   'P 1'
#
loop_
_entity.id
_entity.type
_entity.pdbx_description
1 polymer ?
#
loop_
_entity_poly.entity_id
_entity_poly.type
_entity_poly.pdbx_seq_one_letter_code
_entity_poly.pdbx_strand_id
1 'polypeptide(L)'
;MTFPLSRTLSTASASYAGYCFVDPRHLGRAVTSNPVKQADLDVLAHTLGARDFAVSSVAVFGRSPKTITAAMLLRIAFDVTDGLILAAETDSDEARNRVLGLTFGWAALNTLALVIDRRRARKGRPITV
;
A
#
# COMPACT_ATOMS: atom_id res chain seq x y z
N MET A 1 8.98 -12.92 -16.36
CA MET A 1 8.63 -11.66 -15.67
C MET A 1 9.22 -11.69 -14.27
N THR A 2 9.94 -10.64 -13.90
CA THR A 2 10.55 -10.54 -12.58
C THR A 2 9.55 -10.07 -11.55
N PHE A 3 9.62 -10.59 -10.34
CA PHE A 3 8.82 -10.18 -9.19
C PHE A 3 7.29 -10.21 -9.44
N PRO A 4 6.74 -11.35 -9.87
CA PRO A 4 5.33 -11.41 -10.27
C PRO A 4 4.36 -11.11 -9.13
N LEU A 5 4.63 -11.57 -7.91
CA LEU A 5 3.75 -11.32 -6.76
C LEU A 5 3.77 -9.84 -6.36
N SER A 6 4.97 -9.23 -6.32
CA SER A 6 5.11 -7.80 -6.02
C SER A 6 4.38 -6.95 -7.05
N ARG A 7 4.51 -7.28 -8.33
CA ARG A 7 3.81 -6.56 -9.41
C ARG A 7 2.29 -6.73 -9.32
N THR A 8 1.81 -7.93 -9.01
CA THR A 8 0.37 -8.19 -8.84
C THR A 8 -0.22 -7.36 -7.70
N LEU A 9 0.42 -7.39 -6.53
CA LEU A 9 -0.04 -6.60 -5.39
C LEU A 9 0.07 -5.09 -5.66
N SER A 10 1.10 -4.66 -6.37
CA SER A 10 1.25 -3.24 -6.75
C SER A 10 0.18 -2.80 -7.75
N THR A 11 -0.26 -3.68 -8.65
CA THR A 11 -1.40 -3.41 -9.54
C THR A 11 -2.68 -3.24 -8.73
N ALA A 12 -2.93 -4.10 -7.76
CA ALA A 12 -4.07 -3.96 -6.86
C ALA A 12 -3.99 -2.66 -6.05
N SER A 13 -2.81 -2.30 -5.55
CA SER A 13 -2.59 -1.04 -4.82
C SER A 13 -2.81 0.18 -5.70
N ALA A 14 -2.33 0.17 -6.95
CA ALA A 14 -2.56 1.24 -7.91
C ALA A 14 -4.05 1.40 -8.23
N SER A 15 -4.77 0.30 -8.36
CA SER A 15 -6.21 0.30 -8.59
C SER A 15 -6.97 0.90 -7.41
N TYR A 16 -6.59 0.55 -6.19
CA TYR A 16 -7.16 1.14 -4.99
C TYR A 16 -6.84 2.64 -4.88
N ALA A 17 -5.62 3.03 -5.21
CA ALA A 17 -5.23 4.45 -5.24
C ALA A 17 -6.09 5.23 -6.24
N GLY A 18 -6.38 4.66 -7.41
CA GLY A 18 -7.33 5.23 -8.37
C GLY A 18 -8.74 5.39 -7.77
N TYR A 19 -9.19 4.39 -7.00
CA TYR A 19 -10.48 4.46 -6.29
C TYR A 19 -10.52 5.62 -5.29
N CYS A 20 -9.39 5.95 -4.64
CA CYS A 20 -9.31 7.10 -3.73
C CYS A 20 -9.59 8.44 -4.43
N PHE A 21 -9.33 8.56 -5.73
CA PHE A 21 -9.69 9.74 -6.50
C PHE A 21 -11.17 9.78 -6.89
N VAL A 22 -11.77 8.62 -7.13
CA VAL A 22 -13.20 8.51 -7.51
C VAL A 22 -14.11 8.70 -6.32
N ASP A 23 -13.79 8.10 -5.18
CA ASP A 23 -14.56 8.17 -3.94
C ASP A 23 -13.66 8.43 -2.73
N PRO A 24 -13.11 9.66 -2.59
CA PRO A 24 -12.23 9.99 -1.46
C PRO A 24 -12.93 9.88 -0.11
N ARG A 25 -14.25 10.11 -0.07
CA ARG A 25 -15.04 10.06 1.14
C ARG A 25 -15.09 8.68 1.79
N HIS A 26 -14.80 7.60 1.05
CA HIS A 26 -14.77 6.25 1.63
C HIS A 26 -13.74 6.12 2.75
N LEU A 27 -12.61 6.84 2.66
CA LEU A 27 -11.60 6.86 3.72
C LEU A 27 -12.16 7.49 4.99
N GLY A 28 -12.76 8.65 4.87
CA GLY A 28 -13.39 9.34 6.00
C GLY A 28 -14.49 8.50 6.65
N ARG A 29 -15.33 7.87 5.86
CA ARG A 29 -16.39 6.97 6.37
C ARG A 29 -15.83 5.77 7.13
N ALA A 30 -14.68 5.26 6.73
CA ALA A 30 -14.04 4.14 7.43
C ALA A 30 -13.43 4.53 8.78
N VAL A 31 -13.06 5.79 8.94
CA VAL A 31 -12.31 6.30 10.10
C VAL A 31 -13.25 6.91 11.15
N THR A 32 -14.26 7.66 10.72
CA THR A 32 -15.11 8.44 11.63
C THR A 32 -16.55 8.54 11.10
N SER A 33 -17.50 8.75 12.00
CA SER A 33 -18.89 9.08 11.67
C SER A 33 -19.14 10.59 11.57
N ASN A 34 -18.18 11.44 11.92
CA ASN A 34 -18.32 12.90 11.89
C ASN A 34 -18.19 13.43 10.45
N PRO A 35 -19.24 14.05 9.86
CA PRO A 35 -19.19 14.51 8.47
C PRO A 35 -18.12 15.59 8.21
N VAL A 36 -17.85 16.46 9.17
CA VAL A 36 -16.81 17.50 9.04
C VAL A 36 -15.43 16.87 8.97
N LYS A 37 -15.13 15.92 9.84
CA LYS A 37 -13.88 15.19 9.86
C LYS A 37 -13.71 14.31 8.61
N GLN A 38 -14.80 13.71 8.12
CA GLN A 38 -14.81 12.97 6.86
C GLN A 38 -14.39 13.87 5.69
N ALA A 39 -14.90 15.10 5.63
CA ALA A 39 -14.56 16.05 4.60
C ALA A 39 -13.07 16.45 4.64
N ASP A 40 -12.52 16.66 5.84
CA ASP A 40 -11.09 16.95 6.02
C ASP A 40 -10.21 15.79 5.55
N LEU A 41 -10.66 14.56 5.74
CA LEU A 41 -9.95 13.37 5.31
C LEU A 41 -9.99 13.15 3.79
N ASP A 42 -10.86 13.83 3.04
CA ASP A 42 -10.88 13.77 1.58
C ASP A 42 -9.55 14.26 0.98
N VAL A 43 -8.99 15.32 1.53
CA VAL A 43 -7.67 15.84 1.08
C VAL A 43 -6.59 14.82 1.34
N LEU A 44 -6.62 14.18 2.51
CA LEU A 44 -5.68 13.11 2.84
C LEU A 44 -5.83 11.93 1.88
N ALA A 45 -7.07 11.52 1.57
CA ALA A 45 -7.33 10.44 0.63
C ALA A 45 -6.72 10.71 -0.76
N HIS A 46 -6.87 11.94 -1.27
CA HIS A 46 -6.26 12.34 -2.54
C HIS A 46 -4.73 12.32 -2.47
N THR A 47 -4.15 12.82 -1.38
CA THR A 47 -2.69 12.85 -1.19
C THR A 47 -2.11 11.43 -1.11
N LEU A 48 -2.71 10.57 -0.28
CA LEU A 48 -2.31 9.18 -0.16
C LEU A 48 -2.50 8.43 -1.48
N GLY A 49 -3.59 8.67 -2.17
CA GLY A 49 -3.88 8.07 -3.46
C GLY A 49 -2.83 8.44 -4.52
N ALA A 50 -2.45 9.72 -4.62
CA ALA A 50 -1.42 10.17 -5.56
C ALA A 50 -0.07 9.54 -5.26
N ARG A 51 0.34 9.53 -3.99
CA ARG A 51 1.58 8.90 -3.54
C ARG A 51 1.61 7.41 -3.86
N ASP A 52 0.55 6.71 -3.47
CA ASP A 52 0.45 5.26 -3.61
C ASP A 52 0.37 4.84 -5.07
N PHE A 53 -0.32 5.61 -5.89
CA PHE A 53 -0.36 5.38 -7.33
C PHE A 53 1.03 5.50 -7.95
N ALA A 54 1.79 6.54 -7.60
CA ALA A 54 3.15 6.75 -8.09
C ALA A 54 4.08 5.61 -7.70
N VAL A 55 4.11 5.24 -6.41
CA VAL A 55 4.97 4.17 -5.90
C VAL A 55 4.58 2.81 -6.47
N SER A 56 3.29 2.52 -6.54
CA SER A 56 2.79 1.26 -7.10
C SER A 56 3.11 1.15 -8.60
N SER A 57 3.01 2.25 -9.35
CA SER A 57 3.38 2.28 -10.76
C SER A 57 4.86 1.99 -10.97
N VAL A 58 5.74 2.50 -10.12
CA VAL A 58 7.18 2.18 -10.15
C VAL A 58 7.39 0.68 -9.93
N ALA A 59 6.67 0.06 -8.99
CA ALA A 59 6.78 -1.38 -8.76
C ALA A 59 6.24 -2.20 -9.94
N VAL A 60 5.14 -1.76 -10.57
CA VAL A 60 4.55 -2.47 -11.72
C VAL A 60 5.45 -2.39 -12.95
N PHE A 61 5.99 -1.21 -13.26
CA PHE A 61 6.74 -0.94 -14.49
C PHE A 61 8.26 -0.95 -14.30
N GLY A 62 8.74 -1.10 -13.08
CA GLY A 62 10.18 -1.14 -12.79
C GLY A 62 10.88 -2.23 -13.57
N ARG A 63 12.06 -1.91 -14.09
CA ARG A 63 12.84 -2.83 -14.94
C ARG A 63 13.91 -3.60 -14.17
N SER A 64 14.31 -3.11 -13.00
CA SER A 64 15.34 -3.77 -12.20
C SER A 64 14.78 -4.29 -10.88
N PRO A 65 15.30 -5.42 -10.37
CA PRO A 65 14.94 -5.94 -9.06
C PRO A 65 15.17 -4.93 -7.93
N LYS A 66 16.19 -4.09 -8.05
CA LYS A 66 16.48 -3.03 -7.06
C LYS A 66 15.37 -1.98 -7.02
N THR A 67 14.91 -1.53 -8.18
CA THR A 67 13.83 -0.53 -8.28
C THR A 67 12.52 -1.08 -7.70
N ILE A 68 12.15 -2.30 -8.06
CA ILE A 68 10.94 -2.94 -7.55
C ILE A 68 11.05 -3.14 -6.04
N THR A 69 12.19 -3.59 -5.54
CA THR A 69 12.43 -3.77 -4.11
C THR A 69 12.30 -2.46 -3.36
N ALA A 70 12.90 -1.38 -3.86
CA ALA A 70 12.81 -0.06 -3.23
C ALA A 70 11.35 0.44 -3.18
N ALA A 71 10.61 0.30 -4.27
CA ALA A 71 9.20 0.68 -4.32
C ALA A 71 8.34 -0.14 -3.34
N MET A 72 8.59 -1.44 -3.24
CA MET A 72 7.88 -2.32 -2.30
C MET A 72 8.20 -1.98 -0.84
N LEU A 73 9.45 -1.68 -0.52
CA LEU A 73 9.85 -1.26 0.83
C LEU A 73 9.21 0.06 1.22
N LEU A 74 9.16 1.03 0.30
CA LEU A 74 8.43 2.29 0.51
C LEU A 74 6.95 2.03 0.74
N ARG A 75 6.35 1.16 -0.05
CA ARG A 75 4.94 0.79 0.10
C ARG A 75 4.64 0.20 1.47
N ILE A 76 5.47 -0.73 1.94
CA ILE A 76 5.34 -1.35 3.25
C ILE A 76 5.45 -0.29 4.36
N ALA A 77 6.44 0.60 4.27
CA ALA A 77 6.62 1.69 5.23
C ALA A 77 5.42 2.63 5.24
N PHE A 78 4.87 2.97 4.08
CA PHE A 78 3.68 3.80 3.97
C PHE A 78 2.45 3.13 4.56
N ASP A 79 2.23 1.86 4.32
CA ASP A 79 1.09 1.13 4.89
C ASP A 79 1.13 1.12 6.42
N VAL A 80 2.30 0.92 7.01
CA VAL A 80 2.48 0.97 8.48
C VAL A 80 2.23 2.40 8.99
N THR A 81 2.84 3.39 8.37
CA THR A 81 2.71 4.80 8.78
C THR A 81 1.26 5.29 8.62
N ASP A 82 0.62 4.99 7.50
CA ASP A 82 -0.78 5.36 7.24
C ASP A 82 -1.71 4.70 8.25
N GLY A 83 -1.46 3.44 8.58
CA GLY A 83 -2.24 2.71 9.56
C GLY A 83 -2.18 3.39 10.94
N LEU A 84 -1.01 3.82 11.36
CA LEU A 84 -0.83 4.54 12.63
C LEU A 84 -1.49 5.90 12.61
N ILE A 85 -1.33 6.67 11.53
CA ILE A 85 -1.94 8.00 11.38
C ILE A 85 -3.47 7.89 11.36
N LEU A 86 -4.03 7.00 10.54
CA LEU A 86 -5.48 6.83 10.42
C LEU A 86 -6.08 6.26 11.69
N ALA A 87 -5.39 5.35 12.37
CA ALA A 87 -5.86 4.81 13.65
C ALA A 87 -5.98 5.90 14.73
N ALA A 88 -5.08 6.87 14.73
CA ALA A 88 -5.13 8.02 15.64
C ALA A 88 -6.34 8.94 15.38
N GLU A 89 -6.88 8.92 14.16
CA GLU A 89 -8.03 9.72 13.75
C GLU A 89 -9.37 9.02 13.98
N THR A 90 -9.37 7.73 14.32
CA THR A 90 -10.61 6.97 14.56
C THR A 90 -11.28 7.39 15.89
N ASP A 91 -12.61 7.36 15.90
CA ASP A 91 -13.43 7.70 17.08
C ASP A 91 -14.02 6.48 17.79
N SER A 92 -13.65 5.26 17.36
CA SER A 92 -14.07 4.03 18.02
C SER A 92 -12.97 2.96 17.93
N ASP A 93 -12.97 2.02 18.89
CA ASP A 93 -12.03 0.89 18.89
C ASP A 93 -12.27 -0.03 17.70
N GLU A 94 -13.52 -0.22 17.29
CA GLU A 94 -13.89 -1.02 16.14
C GLU A 94 -13.29 -0.44 14.85
N ALA A 95 -13.45 0.86 14.61
CA ALA A 95 -12.87 1.55 13.45
C ALA A 95 -11.36 1.48 13.47
N ARG A 96 -10.73 1.70 14.64
CA ARG A 96 -9.28 1.61 14.79
C ARG A 96 -8.77 0.21 14.45
N ASN A 97 -9.38 -0.82 14.99
CA ASN A 97 -8.96 -2.20 14.73
C ASN A 97 -9.13 -2.58 13.27
N ARG A 98 -10.19 -2.12 12.62
CA ARG A 98 -10.42 -2.34 11.19
C ARG A 98 -9.35 -1.67 10.33
N VAL A 99 -9.02 -0.42 10.61
CA VAL A 99 -7.99 0.34 9.90
C VAL A 99 -6.61 -0.31 10.07
N LEU A 100 -6.24 -0.63 11.30
CA LEU A 100 -4.96 -1.30 11.59
C LEU A 100 -4.90 -2.69 10.95
N GLY A 101 -5.97 -3.45 11.01
CA GLY A 101 -6.05 -4.77 10.39
C GLY A 101 -5.86 -4.72 8.87
N LEU A 102 -6.49 -3.76 8.21
CA LEU A 102 -6.36 -3.58 6.76
C LEU A 102 -4.96 -3.10 6.36
N THR A 103 -4.44 -2.07 7.01
CA THR A 103 -3.14 -1.49 6.65
C THR A 103 -1.99 -2.42 6.98
N PHE A 104 -1.96 -3.00 8.17
CA PHE A 104 -0.91 -3.95 8.57
C PHE A 104 -1.04 -5.29 7.84
N GLY A 105 -2.26 -5.74 7.57
CA GLY A 105 -2.51 -6.91 6.73
C GLY A 105 -1.96 -6.73 5.33
N TRP A 106 -2.18 -5.57 4.73
CA TRP A 106 -1.64 -5.24 3.42
C TRP A 106 -0.11 -5.11 3.44
N ALA A 107 0.45 -4.49 4.48
CA ALA A 107 1.90 -4.43 4.68
C ALA A 107 2.50 -5.83 4.80
N ALA A 108 1.86 -6.73 5.53
CA ALA A 108 2.30 -8.11 5.68
C ALA A 108 2.25 -8.87 4.35
N LEU A 109 1.19 -8.72 3.55
CA LEU A 109 1.07 -9.33 2.23
C LEU A 109 2.16 -8.81 1.28
N ASN A 110 2.42 -7.51 1.27
CA ASN A 110 3.48 -6.93 0.46
C ASN A 110 4.87 -7.44 0.89
N THR A 111 5.11 -7.54 2.18
CA THR A 111 6.36 -8.10 2.73
C THR A 111 6.54 -9.54 2.29
N LEU A 112 5.51 -10.36 2.42
CA LEU A 112 5.55 -11.76 2.01
C LEU A 112 5.80 -11.91 0.51
N ALA A 113 5.10 -11.14 -0.30
CA ALA A 113 5.28 -11.14 -1.76
C ALA A 113 6.72 -10.77 -2.15
N LEU A 114 7.26 -9.73 -1.53
CA LEU A 114 8.63 -9.29 -1.78
C LEU A 114 9.66 -10.35 -1.38
N VAL A 115 9.49 -10.96 -0.21
CA VAL A 115 10.40 -12.01 0.27
C VAL A 115 10.38 -13.22 -0.66
N ILE A 116 9.20 -13.67 -1.07
CA ILE A 116 9.06 -14.81 -1.98
C ILE A 116 9.70 -14.48 -3.33
N ASP A 117 9.39 -13.32 -3.90
CA ASP A 117 9.93 -12.90 -5.19
C ASP A 117 11.45 -12.80 -5.15
N ARG A 118 12.02 -12.24 -4.09
CA ARG A 118 13.47 -12.14 -3.93
C ARG A 118 14.13 -13.52 -3.77
N ARG A 119 13.51 -14.42 -3.02
CA ARG A 119 14.02 -15.79 -2.87
C ARG A 119 14.02 -16.53 -4.20
N ARG A 120 12.94 -16.39 -4.98
CA ARG A 120 12.85 -16.99 -6.34
C ARG A 120 13.90 -16.41 -7.28
N ALA A 121 14.10 -15.09 -7.26
CA ALA A 121 15.11 -14.43 -8.08
C ALA A 121 16.54 -14.89 -7.74
N ARG A 122 16.83 -15.13 -6.46
CA ARG A 122 18.16 -15.67 -6.04
C ARG A 122 18.39 -17.08 -6.53
N LYS A 123 17.36 -17.94 -6.47
CA LYS A 123 17.45 -19.34 -6.93
C LYS A 123 17.61 -19.44 -8.46
N GLY A 124 17.06 -18.50 -9.21
CA GLY A 124 17.14 -18.48 -10.67
C GLY A 124 18.42 -17.87 -11.21
N ARG A 125 19.33 -17.37 -10.38
CA ARG A 125 20.62 -16.84 -10.85
C ARG A 125 21.56 -17.99 -11.18
N PRO A 126 22.20 -18.00 -12.38
CA PRO A 126 23.21 -18.98 -12.67
C PRO A 126 24.38 -18.83 -11.69
N ILE A 127 24.84 -19.96 -11.19
CA ILE A 127 26.06 -20.01 -10.37
C ILE A 127 27.22 -19.66 -11.31
N THR A 128 27.70 -18.43 -11.21
CA THR A 128 28.99 -18.08 -11.82
C THR A 128 30.08 -18.74 -10.99
N VAL A 129 30.66 -19.78 -11.54
CA VAL A 129 31.82 -20.43 -10.96
C VAL A 129 33.06 -19.57 -11.29
#